data_4ca3e7ce28a8ce195bfc8e55981748b5
#
_entry.id   4ca3e7ce28a8ce195bfc8e55981748b5
#
_cell.length_a   1.000
_cell.length_b   1.000
_cell.length_c   1.000
_cell.angle_alpha   90.00
_cell.angle_beta   90.00
_cell.angle_gamma   90.00
#
_symmetry.space_group_name_H-M   'P 1'
#
loop_
_entity.id
_entity.type
_entity.pdbx_description
1 polymer ?
#
loop_
_entity_poly.entity_id
_entity_poly.type
_entity_poly.pdbx_seq_one_letter_code
_entity_poly.pdbx_strand_id
1 'polypeptide(L)'
;TYGAVSRYGLVAYGSSLDQIGPLCRDVADCAAILEVIAGHDGKDSTSVDFAAAGEKTDFTSALKDDVSGMRIGLHPEVRKAVLEAAELLKDKGAEVEEFDLPLVEYAIPAYYTIASAEASSNLERFDGIKYGYRASEYEGLHQMYKRTRSEGFGPEVKRRIMLGSFVLS
;
A
#
# COMPACT_ATOMS: atom_id res chain seq x y z
N THR A 1 7.84 -0.71 -3.06
CA THR A 1 8.20 -2.12 -2.80
C THR A 1 7.82 -2.50 -1.38
N TYR A 2 7.15 -3.63 -1.21
CA TYR A 2 6.81 -4.18 0.10
C TYR A 2 8.08 -4.39 0.94
N GLY A 3 8.07 -3.89 2.17
CA GLY A 3 9.21 -3.99 3.08
C GLY A 3 10.33 -2.96 2.85
N ALA A 4 10.23 -2.09 1.84
CA ALA A 4 11.23 -1.04 1.61
C ALA A 4 11.29 -0.02 2.75
N VAL A 5 10.14 0.26 3.36
CA VAL A 5 10.02 1.10 4.57
C VAL A 5 9.48 0.23 5.69
N SER A 6 10.05 0.34 6.89
CA SER A 6 9.62 -0.40 8.07
C SER A 6 8.16 -0.13 8.40
N ARG A 7 7.43 -1.18 8.77
CA ARG A 7 6.04 -1.10 9.24
C ARG A 7 5.94 -1.25 10.76
N TYR A 8 7.08 -1.25 11.46
CA TYR A 8 7.09 -1.32 12.91
C TYR A 8 6.33 -0.16 13.53
N GLY A 9 5.34 -0.46 14.36
CA GLY A 9 4.44 0.54 14.97
C GLY A 9 3.20 0.89 14.13
N LEU A 10 3.09 0.40 12.89
CA LEU A 10 1.87 0.54 12.08
C LEU A 10 0.79 -0.41 12.58
N VAL A 11 -0.43 0.09 12.76
CA VAL A 11 -1.61 -0.75 12.97
C VAL A 11 -1.97 -1.39 11.64
N ALA A 12 -1.82 -2.72 11.54
CA ALA A 12 -2.05 -3.43 10.30
C ALA A 12 -3.52 -3.35 9.85
N TYR A 13 -3.72 -3.03 8.57
CA TYR A 13 -5.00 -3.17 7.87
C TYR A 13 -5.00 -4.43 7.00
N GLY A 14 -4.14 -4.50 6.02
CA GLY A 14 -3.87 -5.67 5.20
C GLY A 14 -2.40 -6.07 5.34
N SER A 15 -2.05 -6.85 6.37
CA SER A 15 -0.67 -7.05 6.81
C SER A 15 0.25 -7.63 5.73
N SER A 16 -0.28 -8.35 4.75
CA SER A 16 0.49 -8.85 3.60
C SER A 16 0.64 -7.82 2.47
N LEU A 17 -0.10 -6.70 2.52
CA LEU A 17 -0.20 -5.71 1.45
C LEU A 17 0.15 -4.29 1.87
N ASP A 18 0.11 -3.99 3.18
CA ASP A 18 0.38 -2.65 3.69
C ASP A 18 1.77 -2.18 3.28
N GLN A 19 1.83 -0.99 2.71
CA GLN A 19 3.08 -0.35 2.29
C GLN A 19 3.07 1.11 2.72
N ILE A 20 4.15 1.54 3.37
CA ILE A 20 4.38 2.93 3.74
C ILE A 20 5.15 3.60 2.61
N GLY A 21 4.77 4.83 2.29
CA GLY A 21 5.46 5.62 1.27
C GLY A 21 5.12 7.10 1.37
N PRO A 22 5.91 7.98 0.76
CA PRO A 22 5.70 9.42 0.77
C PRO A 22 4.56 9.82 -0.17
N LEU A 23 3.88 10.92 0.16
CA LEU A 23 2.93 11.64 -0.68
C LEU A 23 3.46 13.07 -0.87
N CYS A 24 3.91 13.41 -2.06
CA CYS A 24 4.59 14.67 -2.37
C CYS A 24 3.96 15.36 -3.58
N ARG A 25 4.38 16.61 -3.85
CA ARG A 25 3.90 17.37 -5.00
C ARG A 25 4.59 16.99 -6.30
N ASP A 26 5.85 16.57 -6.21
CA ASP A 26 6.65 16.14 -7.35
C ASP A 26 7.46 14.89 -7.05
N VAL A 27 8.09 14.35 -8.08
CA VAL A 27 8.84 13.09 -8.02
C VAL A 27 10.16 13.28 -7.28
N ALA A 28 10.79 14.45 -7.36
CA ALA A 28 12.06 14.72 -6.70
C ALA A 28 11.92 14.72 -5.17
N ASP A 29 10.89 15.39 -4.66
CA ASP A 29 10.53 15.37 -3.23
C ASP A 29 10.22 13.95 -2.76
N CYS A 30 9.48 13.18 -3.58
CA CYS A 30 9.16 11.79 -3.29
C CYS A 30 10.41 10.92 -3.18
N ALA A 31 11.34 11.07 -4.11
CA ALA A 31 12.61 10.35 -4.12
C ALA A 31 13.45 10.69 -2.87
N ALA A 32 13.57 12.00 -2.55
CA ALA A 32 14.34 12.47 -1.42
C ALA A 32 13.78 11.96 -0.08
N ILE A 33 12.46 12.00 0.11
CA ILE A 33 11.84 11.48 1.33
C ILE A 33 11.97 9.95 1.40
N LEU A 34 11.74 9.25 0.29
CA LEU A 34 11.87 7.80 0.24
C LEU A 34 13.30 7.35 0.57
N GLU A 35 14.31 8.09 0.12
CA GLU A 35 15.72 7.83 0.42
C GLU A 35 16.03 7.89 1.92
N VAL A 36 15.34 8.79 2.64
CA VAL A 36 15.51 8.95 4.09
C VAL A 36 14.78 7.85 4.88
N ILE A 37 13.56 7.45 4.43
CA ILE A 37 12.71 6.51 5.19
C ILE A 37 12.88 5.06 4.77
N ALA A 38 13.42 4.76 3.60
CA ALA A 38 13.69 3.40 3.17
C ALA A 38 14.94 2.84 3.86
N GLY A 39 14.87 1.60 4.29
CA GLY A 39 16.00 0.93 4.91
C GLY A 39 15.59 -0.25 5.78
N HIS A 40 16.59 -1.02 6.20
CA HIS A 40 16.37 -2.19 7.05
C HIS A 40 16.06 -1.80 8.50
N ASP A 41 15.01 -2.41 9.04
CA ASP A 41 14.66 -2.32 10.46
C ASP A 41 14.59 -3.72 11.07
N GLY A 42 15.50 -4.03 11.97
CA GLY A 42 15.54 -5.33 12.66
C GLY A 42 14.32 -5.62 13.54
N LYS A 43 13.43 -4.64 13.76
CA LYS A 43 12.16 -4.83 14.49
C LYS A 43 11.01 -5.22 13.58
N ASP A 44 11.17 -5.08 12.27
CA ASP A 44 10.20 -5.52 11.26
C ASP A 44 10.78 -6.67 10.44
N SER A 45 10.31 -7.89 10.70
CA SER A 45 10.76 -9.11 10.00
C SER A 45 10.48 -9.09 8.50
N THR A 46 9.66 -8.18 8.00
CA THR A 46 9.36 -8.01 6.58
C THR A 46 10.19 -6.91 5.92
N SER A 47 11.01 -6.21 6.69
CA SER A 47 11.86 -5.13 6.20
C SER A 47 12.97 -5.68 5.28
N VAL A 48 13.12 -5.06 4.10
CA VAL A 48 14.14 -5.44 3.13
C VAL A 48 15.51 -4.90 3.56
N ASP A 49 16.51 -5.77 3.54
CA ASP A 49 17.91 -5.34 3.69
C ASP A 49 18.51 -5.07 2.30
N PHE A 50 18.45 -3.82 1.87
CA PHE A 50 19.00 -3.38 0.59
C PHE A 50 20.50 -3.60 0.50
N ALA A 51 21.23 -3.40 1.60
CA ALA A 51 22.67 -3.59 1.62
C ALA A 51 23.05 -5.07 1.42
N ALA A 52 22.33 -5.99 2.08
CA ALA A 52 22.53 -7.42 1.88
C ALA A 52 22.14 -7.88 0.47
N ALA A 53 21.18 -7.20 -0.17
CA ALA A 53 20.80 -7.44 -1.56
C ALA A 53 21.78 -6.81 -2.58
N GLY A 54 22.78 -6.06 -2.13
CA GLY A 54 23.69 -5.32 -3.00
C GLY A 54 23.07 -4.09 -3.67
N GLU A 55 21.93 -3.64 -3.17
CA GLU A 55 21.18 -2.50 -3.68
C GLU A 55 21.44 -1.24 -2.84
N LYS A 56 21.19 -0.07 -3.42
CA LYS A 56 21.30 1.22 -2.75
C LYS A 56 19.95 1.89 -2.64
N THR A 57 19.75 2.64 -1.57
CA THR A 57 18.59 3.51 -1.37
C THR A 57 18.84 4.95 -1.85
N ASP A 58 19.60 5.11 -2.92
CA ASP A 58 19.93 6.39 -3.55
C ASP A 58 18.93 6.64 -4.69
N PHE A 59 17.71 7.04 -4.32
CA PHE A 59 16.64 7.24 -5.28
C PHE A 59 16.74 8.58 -6.01
N THR A 60 17.37 9.59 -5.40
CA THR A 60 17.55 10.91 -6.01
C THR A 60 18.52 10.86 -7.19
N SER A 61 19.58 10.07 -7.11
CA SER A 61 20.51 9.87 -8.21
C SER A 61 19.92 9.10 -9.40
N ALA A 62 18.81 8.38 -9.17
CA ALA A 62 18.09 7.64 -10.22
C ALA A 62 17.19 8.55 -11.07
N LEU A 63 16.95 9.78 -10.65
CA LEU A 63 16.20 10.76 -11.44
C LEU A 63 17.01 11.20 -12.65
N LYS A 64 16.50 10.96 -13.84
CA LYS A 64 17.15 11.25 -15.11
C LYS A 64 16.21 12.05 -16.00
N ASP A 65 16.76 12.99 -16.76
CA ASP A 65 16.03 13.75 -17.78
C ASP A 65 15.92 12.98 -19.11
N ASP A 66 16.59 11.83 -19.23
CA ASP A 66 16.64 11.00 -20.43
C ASP A 66 15.86 9.68 -20.24
N VAL A 67 15.01 9.37 -21.20
CA VAL A 67 14.21 8.13 -21.27
C VAL A 67 14.61 7.22 -22.42
N SER A 68 15.74 7.52 -23.08
CA SER A 68 16.25 6.72 -24.20
C SER A 68 16.48 5.26 -23.78
N GLY A 69 15.94 4.32 -24.55
CA GLY A 69 16.03 2.89 -24.27
C GLY A 69 15.11 2.39 -23.16
N MET A 70 14.29 3.24 -22.57
CA MET A 70 13.27 2.80 -21.60
C MET A 70 12.15 2.08 -22.32
N ARG A 71 11.79 0.88 -21.86
CA ARG A 71 10.65 0.12 -22.39
C ARG A 71 9.41 0.39 -21.55
N ILE A 72 8.34 0.89 -22.17
CA ILE A 72 7.09 1.27 -21.52
C ILE A 72 5.96 0.41 -22.10
N GLY A 73 5.30 -0.34 -21.25
CA GLY A 73 4.13 -1.13 -21.62
C GLY A 73 2.83 -0.31 -21.47
N LEU A 74 1.93 -0.41 -22.43
CA LEU A 74 0.60 0.19 -22.41
C LEU A 74 -0.49 -0.88 -22.52
N HIS A 75 -1.54 -0.75 -21.72
CA HIS A 75 -2.73 -1.55 -21.88
C HIS A 75 -3.66 -0.90 -22.93
N PRO A 76 -4.32 -1.68 -23.82
CA PRO A 76 -5.13 -1.13 -24.94
C PRO A 76 -6.28 -0.21 -24.51
N GLU A 77 -6.81 -0.39 -23.30
CA GLU A 77 -7.96 0.39 -22.79
C GLU A 77 -7.59 1.72 -22.13
N VAL A 78 -6.35 2.22 -22.31
CA VAL A 78 -5.94 3.50 -21.73
C VAL A 78 -6.57 4.69 -22.42
N ARG A 79 -6.76 5.79 -21.67
CA ARG A 79 -7.38 7.03 -22.19
C ARG A 79 -6.44 7.78 -23.12
N LYS A 80 -7.03 8.59 -24.02
CA LYS A 80 -6.31 9.41 -25.01
C LYS A 80 -5.12 10.20 -24.42
N ALA A 81 -5.30 10.83 -23.23
CA ALA A 81 -4.21 11.59 -22.58
C ALA A 81 -2.99 10.74 -22.26
N VAL A 82 -3.17 9.45 -21.92
CA VAL A 82 -2.06 8.52 -21.67
C VAL A 82 -1.37 8.16 -22.99
N LEU A 83 -2.14 7.98 -24.06
CA LEU A 83 -1.57 7.73 -25.39
C LEU A 83 -0.77 8.93 -25.91
N GLU A 84 -1.26 10.15 -25.70
CA GLU A 84 -0.53 11.37 -26.04
C GLU A 84 0.79 11.49 -25.25
N ALA A 85 0.78 11.14 -23.95
CA ALA A 85 1.99 11.07 -23.14
C ALA A 85 2.97 9.99 -23.63
N ALA A 86 2.46 8.83 -24.06
CA ALA A 86 3.26 7.75 -24.62
C ALA A 86 3.96 8.17 -25.91
N GLU A 87 3.27 8.89 -26.82
CA GLU A 87 3.89 9.43 -28.04
C GLU A 87 5.00 10.45 -27.70
N LEU A 88 4.78 11.33 -26.72
CA LEU A 88 5.82 12.23 -26.25
C LEU A 88 7.06 11.50 -25.73
N LEU A 89 6.87 10.37 -25.05
CA LEU A 89 7.99 9.56 -24.55
C LEU A 89 8.73 8.84 -25.69
N LYS A 90 8.01 8.38 -26.74
CA LYS A 90 8.63 7.85 -27.97
C LYS A 90 9.50 8.90 -28.65
N ASP A 91 8.98 10.13 -28.77
CA ASP A 91 9.76 11.24 -29.37
C ASP A 91 11.03 11.56 -28.60
N LYS A 92 11.08 11.21 -27.32
CA LYS A 92 12.25 11.31 -26.44
C LYS A 92 13.13 10.05 -26.43
N GLY A 93 12.83 9.05 -27.27
CA GLY A 93 13.64 7.85 -27.45
C GLY A 93 13.26 6.65 -26.59
N ALA A 94 12.10 6.67 -25.90
CA ALA A 94 11.58 5.49 -25.23
C ALA A 94 10.97 4.50 -26.23
N GLU A 95 11.10 3.21 -25.94
CA GLU A 95 10.35 2.15 -26.64
C GLU A 95 9.01 1.94 -25.91
N VAL A 96 7.89 2.08 -26.66
CA VAL A 96 6.53 1.89 -26.11
C VAL A 96 5.90 0.71 -26.81
N GLU A 97 5.50 -0.28 -26.05
CA GLU A 97 4.87 -1.52 -26.51
C GLU A 97 3.48 -1.68 -25.90
N GLU A 98 2.53 -2.17 -26.68
CA GLU A 98 1.25 -2.62 -26.15
C GLU A 98 1.39 -4.01 -25.57
N PHE A 99 0.75 -4.24 -24.42
CA PHE A 99 0.69 -5.55 -23.77
C PHE A 99 -0.71 -5.82 -23.23
N ASP A 100 -1.06 -7.08 -23.12
CA ASP A 100 -2.34 -7.52 -22.58
C ASP A 100 -2.17 -8.08 -21.15
N LEU A 101 -3.11 -7.74 -20.27
CA LEU A 101 -3.24 -8.30 -18.93
C LEU A 101 -4.62 -8.94 -18.79
N PRO A 102 -4.81 -10.18 -19.24
CA PRO A 102 -6.14 -10.81 -19.33
C PRO A 102 -6.86 -10.92 -17.97
N LEU A 103 -6.13 -10.83 -16.84
CA LEU A 103 -6.71 -10.89 -15.50
C LEU A 103 -6.99 -9.50 -14.89
N VAL A 104 -6.74 -8.40 -15.60
CA VAL A 104 -6.92 -7.04 -15.04
C VAL A 104 -8.37 -6.76 -14.63
N GLU A 105 -9.35 -7.35 -15.31
CA GLU A 105 -10.78 -7.23 -14.98
C GLU A 105 -11.10 -7.76 -13.57
N TYR A 106 -10.33 -8.73 -13.06
CA TYR A 106 -10.49 -9.29 -11.72
C TYR A 106 -9.72 -8.54 -10.65
N ALA A 107 -8.89 -7.57 -11.00
CA ALA A 107 -8.01 -6.88 -10.04
C ALA A 107 -8.80 -6.17 -8.93
N ILE A 108 -9.86 -5.46 -9.29
CA ILE A 108 -10.70 -4.73 -8.33
C ILE A 108 -11.51 -5.68 -7.43
N PRO A 109 -12.24 -6.68 -7.97
CA PRO A 109 -12.91 -7.69 -7.15
C PRO A 109 -11.96 -8.45 -6.22
N ALA A 110 -10.81 -8.89 -6.72
CA ALA A 110 -9.80 -9.58 -5.92
C ALA A 110 -9.26 -8.69 -4.79
N TYR A 111 -8.96 -7.43 -5.09
CA TYR A 111 -8.53 -6.46 -4.08
C TYR A 111 -9.56 -6.32 -2.96
N TYR A 112 -10.83 -6.08 -3.26
CA TYR A 112 -11.86 -5.91 -2.22
C TYR A 112 -12.06 -7.17 -1.40
N THR A 113 -11.97 -8.33 -2.00
CA THR A 113 -12.10 -9.61 -1.32
C THR A 113 -10.94 -9.83 -0.34
N ILE A 114 -9.70 -9.75 -0.82
CA ILE A 114 -8.49 -9.96 -0.03
C ILE A 114 -8.35 -8.88 1.06
N ALA A 115 -8.50 -7.61 0.70
CA ALA A 115 -8.36 -6.51 1.65
C ALA A 115 -9.42 -6.58 2.77
N SER A 116 -10.65 -6.99 2.47
CA SER A 116 -11.69 -7.16 3.49
C SER A 116 -11.39 -8.35 4.41
N ALA A 117 -10.94 -9.47 3.86
CA ALA A 117 -10.55 -10.65 4.63
C ALA A 117 -9.41 -10.31 5.60
N GLU A 118 -8.35 -9.67 5.11
CA GLU A 118 -7.23 -9.23 5.95
C GLU A 118 -7.63 -8.17 6.97
N ALA A 119 -8.44 -7.18 6.59
CA ALA A 119 -8.95 -6.17 7.52
C ALA A 119 -9.75 -6.81 8.66
N SER A 120 -10.62 -7.78 8.37
CA SER A 120 -11.37 -8.51 9.39
C SER A 120 -10.43 -9.20 10.38
N SER A 121 -9.44 -9.93 9.87
CA SER A 121 -8.46 -10.66 10.69
C SER A 121 -7.53 -9.72 11.47
N ASN A 122 -7.01 -8.66 10.86
CA ASN A 122 -6.07 -7.77 11.53
C ASN A 122 -6.74 -6.85 12.55
N LEU A 123 -7.94 -6.34 12.26
CA LEU A 123 -8.67 -5.46 13.16
C LEU A 123 -9.37 -6.20 14.33
N GLU A 124 -9.39 -7.53 14.36
CA GLU A 124 -9.84 -8.25 15.56
C GLU A 124 -8.98 -7.95 16.79
N ARG A 125 -7.69 -7.63 16.57
CA ARG A 125 -6.73 -7.25 17.62
C ARG A 125 -6.96 -5.85 18.21
N PHE A 126 -7.84 -5.06 17.64
CA PHE A 126 -8.16 -3.72 18.13
C PHE A 126 -9.07 -3.82 19.35
N ASP A 127 -8.50 -3.62 20.53
CA ASP A 127 -9.15 -3.80 21.83
C ASP A 127 -9.27 -2.51 22.66
N GLY A 128 -8.56 -1.43 22.24
CA GLY A 128 -8.49 -0.17 23.01
C GLY A 128 -7.67 -0.27 24.29
N ILE A 129 -6.90 -1.35 24.52
CA ILE A 129 -6.04 -1.53 25.68
C ILE A 129 -4.61 -1.14 25.35
N LYS A 130 -4.05 -1.74 24.29
CA LYS A 130 -2.65 -1.53 23.89
C LYS A 130 -2.47 -0.25 23.08
N TYR A 131 -3.45 0.10 22.25
CA TYR A 131 -3.42 1.26 21.36
C TYR A 131 -4.82 1.63 20.87
N GLY A 132 -4.94 2.83 20.33
CA GLY A 132 -6.15 3.33 19.71
C GLY A 132 -7.19 3.85 20.69
N TYR A 133 -8.40 4.08 20.17
CA TYR A 133 -9.53 4.58 20.93
C TYR A 133 -10.02 3.55 21.94
N ARG A 134 -10.37 4.02 23.15
CA ARG A 134 -11.09 3.26 24.18
C ARG A 134 -12.37 4.01 24.57
N ALA A 135 -13.47 3.30 24.65
CA ALA A 135 -14.72 3.87 25.18
C ALA A 135 -14.50 4.36 26.62
N SER A 136 -15.07 5.53 26.94
CA SER A 136 -14.90 6.15 28.26
C SER A 136 -15.77 5.52 29.35
N GLU A 137 -16.92 4.94 28.94
CA GLU A 137 -17.91 4.36 29.86
C GLU A 137 -18.19 2.90 29.49
N TYR A 138 -17.99 2.00 30.43
CA TYR A 138 -18.28 0.57 30.26
C TYR A 138 -18.34 -0.15 31.62
N GLU A 139 -19.08 -1.25 31.66
CA GLU A 139 -19.12 -2.16 32.80
C GLU A 139 -18.44 -3.47 32.45
N GLY A 140 -17.26 -3.70 33.01
CA GLY A 140 -16.46 -4.89 32.77
C GLY A 140 -15.83 -5.01 31.38
N LEU A 141 -15.00 -6.02 31.19
CA LEU A 141 -14.13 -6.18 30.03
C LEU A 141 -14.94 -6.39 28.74
N HIS A 142 -15.97 -7.21 28.76
CA HIS A 142 -16.76 -7.53 27.57
C HIS A 142 -17.47 -6.28 27.00
N GLN A 143 -18.04 -5.46 27.88
CA GLN A 143 -18.70 -4.22 27.45
C GLN A 143 -17.67 -3.20 26.95
N MET A 144 -16.49 -3.13 27.57
CA MET A 144 -15.38 -2.31 27.09
C MET A 144 -15.02 -2.64 25.65
N TYR A 145 -14.77 -3.90 25.33
CA TYR A 145 -14.48 -4.32 23.95
C TYR A 145 -15.61 -3.96 22.98
N LYS A 146 -16.84 -4.30 23.34
CA LYS A 146 -18.00 -4.06 22.48
C LYS A 146 -18.18 -2.57 22.17
N ARG A 147 -18.12 -1.71 23.19
CA ARG A 147 -18.28 -0.26 23.02
C ARG A 147 -17.09 0.35 22.29
N THR A 148 -15.87 0.01 22.67
CA THR A 148 -14.65 0.49 22.02
C THR A 148 -14.68 0.23 20.50
N ARG A 149 -15.03 -0.98 20.10
CA ARG A 149 -15.13 -1.33 18.67
C ARG A 149 -16.32 -0.68 17.98
N SER A 150 -17.45 -0.55 18.69
CA SER A 150 -18.65 0.11 18.14
C SER A 150 -18.47 1.61 17.94
N GLU A 151 -17.76 2.27 18.82
CA GLU A 151 -17.52 3.72 18.77
C GLU A 151 -16.27 4.05 17.92
N GLY A 152 -15.22 3.25 18.04
CA GLY A 152 -13.93 3.49 17.40
C GLY A 152 -13.87 3.17 15.90
N PHE A 153 -14.72 2.24 15.42
CA PHE A 153 -14.78 1.93 13.99
C PHE A 153 -15.91 2.69 13.30
N GLY A 154 -15.56 3.42 12.24
CA GLY A 154 -16.54 4.04 11.35
C GLY A 154 -17.34 3.02 10.53
N PRO A 155 -18.44 3.47 9.87
CA PRO A 155 -19.32 2.57 9.11
C PRO A 155 -18.61 1.76 8.02
N GLU A 156 -17.67 2.38 7.32
CA GLU A 156 -16.92 1.72 6.23
C GLU A 156 -16.02 0.59 6.77
N VAL A 157 -15.32 0.83 7.88
CA VAL A 157 -14.48 -0.20 8.52
C VAL A 157 -15.33 -1.36 9.00
N LYS A 158 -16.47 -1.08 9.63
CA LYS A 158 -17.44 -2.12 10.07
C LYS A 158 -17.93 -2.96 8.89
N ARG A 159 -18.28 -2.31 7.78
CA ARG A 159 -18.71 -3.00 6.55
C ARG A 159 -17.62 -3.95 6.03
N ARG A 160 -16.37 -3.51 5.99
CA ARG A 160 -15.24 -4.33 5.55
C ARG A 160 -14.96 -5.50 6.51
N ILE A 161 -15.06 -5.28 7.82
CA ILE A 161 -14.93 -6.37 8.80
C ILE A 161 -16.03 -7.43 8.60
N MET A 162 -17.27 -7.00 8.40
CA MET A 162 -18.37 -7.94 8.17
C MET A 162 -18.20 -8.71 6.85
N LEU A 163 -17.84 -8.01 5.77
CA LEU A 163 -17.56 -8.63 4.48
C LEU A 163 -16.39 -9.62 4.58
N GLY A 164 -15.32 -9.24 5.25
CA GLY A 164 -14.16 -10.10 5.46
C GLY A 164 -14.48 -11.33 6.29
N SER A 165 -15.29 -11.19 7.34
CA SER A 165 -15.76 -12.34 8.11
C SER A 165 -16.59 -13.31 7.27
N PHE A 166 -17.40 -12.80 6.35
CA PHE A 166 -18.15 -13.62 5.39
C PHE A 166 -17.22 -14.34 4.40
N VAL A 167 -16.20 -13.63 3.89
CA VAL A 167 -15.22 -14.25 2.96
C VAL A 167 -14.41 -15.35 3.63
N LEU A 168 -14.14 -15.23 4.94
CA LEU A 168 -13.34 -16.20 5.70
C LEU A 168 -14.17 -17.36 6.27
N SER A 169 -15.49 -17.32 6.21
CA SER A 169 -16.38 -18.37 6.71
C SER A 169 -16.61 -19.45 5.66
#